data_056fa84d149e1bb392a14791f15e86ea
#
_entry.id   056fa84d149e1bb392a14791f15e86ea
#
_cell.length_a   1.000
_cell.length_b   1.000
_cell.length_c   1.000
_cell.angle_alpha   90.00
_cell.angle_beta   90.00
_cell.angle_gamma   90.00
#
_symmetry.space_group_name_H-M   'P 1'
#
loop_
_entity.id
_entity.type
_entity.pdbx_description
1 polymer ?
#
loop_
_entity_poly.entity_id
_entity_poly.type
_entity_poly.pdbx_seq_one_letter_code
_entity_poly.pdbx_strand_id
1 'polypeptide(L)'
;MYEYKLTEKENFLRMFEGELPEYLPKYEYFGWSGGLPFRQMKSPDGYPMDEFGIEYTTSEASMGGLIPVPGRVLLDDITKWRDVVKTPDISDWDWEKLAAEGMKGKDWEHQPVILHSGGYFMTLMNMMGFADGLCAMEEEPEEVYALFDYLSQYYMEREKGLLKYFHGDIYELADDTAAHNCPFISPETYRKLVKPFHKREADLALDAGLKIGMHDCGKCEVFIDDWLDIGVQFWEPAQIVNDIMGIKKKYGRKLIITGGWDLQGPISYPETPDEQLREALIDYIDRMAPDGGFAYLVMVVGNYTDEPFIRKMKLADDVYFEYGRDWYRNHGY
;
A
#
# COMPACT_ATOMS: atom_id res chain seq x y z
N MET A 1 -12.34 -18.51 25.35
CA MET A 1 -12.06 -17.81 24.08
C MET A 1 -12.99 -18.41 23.05
N TYR A 2 -13.73 -17.61 22.30
CA TYR A 2 -14.61 -18.12 21.25
C TYR A 2 -13.75 -18.69 20.12
N GLU A 3 -14.11 -19.84 19.58
CA GLU A 3 -13.40 -20.48 18.49
C GLU A 3 -14.11 -20.09 17.18
N TYR A 4 -13.44 -19.28 16.38
CA TYR A 4 -13.92 -18.87 15.06
C TYR A 4 -13.75 -20.01 14.07
N LYS A 5 -14.63 -20.06 13.05
CA LYS A 5 -14.63 -21.12 12.04
C LYS A 5 -13.72 -20.79 10.87
N LEU A 6 -13.60 -19.49 10.55
CA LEU A 6 -12.84 -19.02 9.42
C LEU A 6 -11.39 -18.72 9.83
N THR A 7 -10.47 -19.06 8.94
CA THR A 7 -9.09 -18.58 9.00
C THR A 7 -9.02 -17.07 8.78
N GLU A 8 -7.89 -16.42 9.08
CA GLU A 8 -7.70 -14.99 8.80
C GLU A 8 -7.88 -14.71 7.30
N LYS A 9 -7.37 -15.60 6.45
CA LYS A 9 -7.55 -15.52 4.99
C LYS A 9 -9.01 -15.58 4.58
N GLU A 10 -9.73 -16.61 4.96
CA GLU A 10 -11.14 -16.79 4.61
C GLU A 10 -11.98 -15.63 5.14
N ASN A 11 -11.72 -15.20 6.38
CA ASN A 11 -12.44 -14.11 7.01
C ASN A 11 -12.22 -12.77 6.30
N PHE A 12 -11.01 -12.51 5.81
CA PHE A 12 -10.72 -11.29 5.07
C PHE A 12 -11.25 -11.34 3.64
N LEU A 13 -10.98 -12.43 2.91
CA LEU A 13 -11.34 -12.56 1.50
C LEU A 13 -12.85 -12.54 1.24
N ARG A 14 -13.67 -13.01 2.20
CA ARG A 14 -15.13 -12.92 2.04
C ARG A 14 -15.65 -11.49 1.96
N MET A 15 -14.90 -10.49 2.48
CA MET A 15 -15.30 -9.09 2.33
C MET A 15 -15.27 -8.62 0.87
N PHE A 16 -14.41 -9.20 0.02
CA PHE A 16 -14.39 -8.90 -1.41
C PHE A 16 -15.64 -9.43 -2.14
N GLU A 17 -16.38 -10.36 -1.54
CA GLU A 17 -17.69 -10.82 -2.02
C GLU A 17 -18.85 -9.98 -1.43
N GLY A 18 -18.54 -8.89 -0.71
CA GLY A 18 -19.53 -8.03 -0.06
C GLY A 18 -20.15 -8.62 1.21
N GLU A 19 -19.57 -9.70 1.74
CA GLU A 19 -20.04 -10.34 2.97
C GLU A 19 -19.46 -9.66 4.22
N LEU A 20 -20.14 -9.84 5.35
CA LEU A 20 -19.58 -9.46 6.65
C LEU A 20 -18.52 -10.47 7.08
N PRO A 21 -17.38 -10.03 7.63
CA PRO A 21 -16.43 -10.94 8.24
C PRO A 21 -17.03 -11.57 9.51
N GLU A 22 -16.57 -12.77 9.88
CA GLU A 22 -16.99 -13.45 11.11
C GLU A 22 -16.50 -12.72 12.37
N TYR A 23 -15.32 -12.13 12.26
CA TYR A 23 -14.70 -11.26 13.28
C TYR A 23 -13.98 -10.10 12.59
N LEU A 24 -13.72 -9.01 13.31
CA LEU A 24 -13.03 -7.84 12.73
C LEU A 24 -11.64 -8.25 12.24
N PRO A 25 -11.35 -8.14 10.92
CA PRO A 25 -10.02 -8.45 10.41
C PRO A 25 -8.97 -7.45 10.87
N LYS A 26 -7.72 -7.90 11.03
CA LYS A 26 -6.57 -7.06 11.36
C LYS A 26 -5.56 -7.12 10.22
N TYR A 27 -5.17 -5.96 9.70
CA TYR A 27 -4.28 -5.86 8.53
C TYR A 27 -2.91 -6.52 8.74
N GLU A 28 -2.37 -6.47 9.96
CA GLU A 28 -1.06 -7.02 10.30
C GLU A 28 -0.92 -8.53 10.11
N TYR A 29 -2.03 -9.25 10.02
CA TYR A 29 -2.02 -10.69 9.73
C TYR A 29 -1.82 -11.01 8.25
N PHE A 30 -1.77 -9.96 7.41
CA PHE A 30 -1.55 -10.16 5.98
C PHE A 30 -0.09 -10.50 5.73
N GLY A 31 0.13 -11.64 5.10
CA GLY A 31 1.44 -12.00 4.64
C GLY A 31 1.86 -11.15 3.44
N TRP A 32 3.13 -10.78 3.39
CA TRP A 32 3.71 -10.01 2.30
C TRP A 32 4.62 -10.87 1.44
N SER A 33 4.56 -10.73 0.13
CA SER A 33 5.57 -11.28 -0.76
C SER A 33 6.81 -10.41 -0.72
N GLY A 34 7.71 -10.66 0.24
CA GLY A 34 9.00 -9.97 0.30
C GLY A 34 10.09 -10.78 -0.39
N GLY A 35 11.26 -10.17 -0.63
CA GLY A 35 12.47 -10.88 -1.03
C GLY A 35 12.93 -10.74 -2.47
N LEU A 36 12.30 -9.89 -3.26
CA LEU A 36 12.83 -9.56 -4.58
C LEU A 36 14.20 -8.85 -4.46
N PRO A 37 15.18 -9.15 -5.33
CA PRO A 37 16.58 -8.81 -5.11
C PRO A 37 16.98 -7.34 -5.31
N PHE A 38 16.05 -6.45 -5.62
CA PHE A 38 16.33 -5.09 -6.07
C PHE A 38 17.07 -4.20 -5.06
N ARG A 39 16.86 -4.38 -3.77
CA ARG A 39 17.34 -3.45 -2.74
C ARG A 39 18.71 -3.77 -2.19
N GLN A 40 19.47 -4.65 -2.85
CA GLN A 40 20.81 -5.05 -2.41
C GLN A 40 21.93 -4.28 -3.11
N MET A 41 21.61 -3.49 -4.15
CA MET A 41 22.60 -2.71 -4.87
C MET A 41 23.00 -1.46 -4.10
N LYS A 42 24.27 -1.07 -4.24
CA LYS A 42 24.83 0.17 -3.68
C LYS A 42 25.53 0.97 -4.75
N SER A 43 25.39 2.28 -4.69
CA SER A 43 26.18 3.19 -5.51
C SER A 43 27.66 3.18 -5.12
N PRO A 44 28.56 3.72 -5.95
CA PRO A 44 29.97 3.88 -5.60
C PRO A 44 30.21 4.66 -4.28
N ASP A 45 29.30 5.58 -3.94
CA ASP A 45 29.34 6.36 -2.71
C ASP A 45 28.69 5.62 -1.51
N GLY A 46 28.19 4.39 -1.73
CA GLY A 46 27.63 3.52 -0.70
C GLY A 46 26.13 3.70 -0.41
N TYR A 47 25.43 4.56 -1.16
CA TYR A 47 23.97 4.71 -1.01
C TYR A 47 23.22 3.47 -1.53
N PRO A 48 22.17 3.02 -0.83
CA PRO A 48 21.24 2.03 -1.40
C PRO A 48 20.67 2.50 -2.74
N MET A 49 20.55 1.61 -3.68
CA MET A 49 19.92 1.91 -4.98
C MET A 49 18.73 0.98 -5.22
N ASP A 50 17.73 1.46 -5.95
CA ASP A 50 16.69 0.62 -6.51
C ASP A 50 17.12 -0.02 -7.85
N GLU A 51 16.17 -0.72 -8.46
CA GLU A 51 16.36 -1.42 -9.72
C GLU A 51 16.64 -0.52 -10.93
N PHE A 52 16.35 0.77 -10.84
CA PHE A 52 16.59 1.76 -11.90
C PHE A 52 17.89 2.54 -11.69
N GLY A 53 18.52 2.38 -10.52
CA GLY A 53 19.74 3.10 -10.15
C GLY A 53 19.48 4.42 -9.41
N ILE A 54 18.26 4.65 -8.91
CA ILE A 54 17.97 5.80 -8.04
C ILE A 54 18.65 5.57 -6.70
N GLU A 55 19.39 6.54 -6.22
CA GLU A 55 20.09 6.48 -4.93
C GLU A 55 19.20 6.96 -3.78
N TYR A 56 19.19 6.22 -2.68
CA TYR A 56 18.35 6.50 -1.51
C TYR A 56 19.16 6.77 -0.25
N THR A 57 18.57 7.53 0.66
CA THR A 57 19.09 7.79 2.01
C THR A 57 17.93 7.80 3.00
N THR A 58 18.24 7.94 4.28
CA THR A 58 17.27 8.16 5.35
C THR A 58 17.50 9.51 6.00
N SER A 59 16.46 10.09 6.60
CA SER A 59 16.54 11.30 7.43
C SER A 59 15.71 11.14 8.69
N GLU A 60 15.87 12.01 9.66
CA GLU A 60 15.00 12.04 10.84
C GLU A 60 13.53 12.29 10.44
N ALA A 61 13.29 13.16 9.45
CA ALA A 61 11.97 13.46 8.97
C ALA A 61 11.30 12.28 8.24
N SER A 62 12.08 11.35 7.67
CA SER A 62 11.55 10.15 7.02
C SER A 62 11.26 9.00 8.01
N MET A 63 11.48 9.19 9.30
CA MET A 63 11.30 8.16 10.35
C MET A 63 11.95 6.81 9.99
N GLY A 64 13.10 6.86 9.31
CA GLY A 64 13.83 5.68 8.82
C GLY A 64 13.39 5.16 7.45
N GLY A 65 12.37 5.74 6.82
CA GLY A 65 11.99 5.46 5.45
C GLY A 65 13.05 5.93 4.45
N LEU A 66 13.18 5.22 3.34
CA LEU A 66 14.09 5.58 2.26
C LEU A 66 13.49 6.72 1.43
N ILE A 67 14.28 7.75 1.20
CA ILE A 67 13.97 8.88 0.32
C ILE A 67 15.10 9.04 -0.71
N PRO A 68 14.83 9.50 -1.94
CA PRO A 68 15.87 9.82 -2.90
C PRO A 68 16.91 10.78 -2.29
N VAL A 69 18.18 10.57 -2.61
CA VAL A 69 19.27 11.43 -2.10
C VAL A 69 19.05 12.87 -2.61
N PRO A 70 18.93 13.86 -1.71
CA PRO A 70 18.67 15.25 -2.13
C PRO A 70 19.74 15.77 -3.10
N GLY A 71 19.28 16.39 -4.20
CA GLY A 71 20.14 16.95 -5.23
C GLY A 71 20.77 15.92 -6.17
N ARG A 72 20.41 14.64 -6.07
CA ARG A 72 20.79 13.60 -7.01
C ARG A 72 19.52 13.12 -7.73
N VAL A 73 19.42 13.43 -9.01
CA VAL A 73 18.34 12.93 -9.85
C VAL A 73 18.92 11.97 -10.88
N LEU A 74 18.16 10.93 -11.21
CA LEU A 74 18.54 9.99 -12.27
C LEU A 74 18.28 10.62 -13.65
N LEU A 75 17.20 11.36 -13.80
CA LEU A 75 16.71 11.91 -15.04
C LEU A 75 16.45 13.42 -14.88
N ASP A 76 17.26 14.25 -15.54
CA ASP A 76 17.15 15.72 -15.49
C ASP A 76 16.26 16.32 -16.59
N ASP A 77 15.95 15.53 -17.62
CA ASP A 77 15.16 15.93 -18.78
C ASP A 77 14.37 14.71 -19.28
N ILE A 78 13.03 14.78 -19.18
CA ILE A 78 12.17 13.66 -19.53
C ILE A 78 12.36 13.21 -20.98
N THR A 79 12.69 14.11 -21.90
CA THR A 79 12.90 13.76 -23.33
C THR A 79 14.09 12.81 -23.55
N LYS A 80 14.98 12.70 -22.58
CA LYS A 80 16.18 11.84 -22.61
C LYS A 80 16.01 10.48 -21.93
N TRP A 81 14.81 10.17 -21.41
CA TRP A 81 14.61 8.96 -20.62
C TRP A 81 15.09 7.67 -21.32
N ARG A 82 14.97 7.60 -22.66
CA ARG A 82 15.39 6.42 -23.44
C ARG A 82 16.89 6.12 -23.36
N ASP A 83 17.69 7.15 -23.15
CA ASP A 83 19.15 7.02 -23.03
C ASP A 83 19.55 6.67 -21.57
N VAL A 84 18.80 7.14 -20.60
CA VAL A 84 19.12 7.11 -19.16
C VAL A 84 18.46 5.92 -18.45
N VAL A 85 17.13 5.76 -18.60
CA VAL A 85 16.37 4.78 -17.86
C VAL A 85 16.51 3.40 -18.49
N LYS A 86 16.90 2.42 -17.67
CA LYS A 86 17.02 1.01 -18.06
C LYS A 86 16.31 0.14 -17.03
N THR A 87 15.48 -0.78 -17.51
CA THR A 87 14.88 -1.80 -16.68
C THR A 87 15.84 -2.98 -16.52
N PRO A 88 15.83 -3.66 -15.36
CA PRO A 88 16.62 -4.87 -15.16
C PRO A 88 16.20 -5.99 -16.11
N ASP A 89 17.16 -6.80 -16.52
CA ASP A 89 16.86 -8.10 -17.13
C ASP A 89 16.54 -9.09 -16.02
N ILE A 90 15.33 -9.63 -16.03
CA ILE A 90 14.82 -10.59 -15.05
C ILE A 90 14.60 -11.99 -15.66
N SER A 91 15.05 -12.21 -16.91
CA SER A 91 14.88 -13.48 -17.63
C SER A 91 15.57 -14.66 -16.96
N ASP A 92 16.69 -14.42 -16.29
CA ASP A 92 17.50 -15.43 -15.59
C ASP A 92 17.14 -15.58 -14.09
N TRP A 93 16.06 -14.94 -13.63
CA TRP A 93 15.68 -15.07 -12.23
C TRP A 93 15.17 -16.48 -11.90
N ASP A 94 15.72 -17.03 -10.82
CA ASP A 94 15.23 -18.27 -10.20
C ASP A 94 14.00 -17.97 -9.34
N TRP A 95 12.85 -17.86 -10.00
CA TRP A 95 11.57 -17.51 -9.37
C TRP A 95 11.15 -18.52 -8.29
N GLU A 96 11.46 -19.82 -8.46
CA GLU A 96 11.15 -20.83 -7.44
C GLU A 96 11.92 -20.55 -6.15
N LYS A 97 13.22 -20.25 -6.28
CA LYS A 97 14.06 -19.88 -5.14
C LYS A 97 13.61 -18.57 -4.50
N LEU A 98 13.32 -17.54 -5.30
CA LEU A 98 12.82 -16.25 -4.81
C LEU A 98 11.52 -16.40 -4.03
N ALA A 99 10.58 -17.20 -4.55
CA ALA A 99 9.32 -17.47 -3.87
C ALA A 99 9.55 -18.25 -2.57
N ALA A 100 10.38 -19.28 -2.57
CA ALA A 100 10.70 -20.04 -1.36
C ALA A 100 11.32 -19.15 -0.26
N GLU A 101 12.18 -18.21 -0.62
CA GLU A 101 12.79 -17.24 0.30
C GLU A 101 11.77 -16.19 0.76
N GLY A 102 11.00 -15.60 -0.16
CA GLY A 102 10.02 -14.55 0.13
C GLY A 102 8.83 -15.02 0.94
N MET A 103 8.42 -16.27 0.78
CA MET A 103 7.31 -16.90 1.51
C MET A 103 7.75 -17.60 2.81
N LYS A 104 9.05 -17.61 3.09
CA LYS A 104 9.56 -18.30 4.28
C LYS A 104 8.96 -17.74 5.57
N GLY A 105 8.40 -18.63 6.38
CA GLY A 105 7.78 -18.29 7.67
C GLY A 105 6.41 -17.61 7.55
N LYS A 106 5.84 -17.51 6.36
CA LYS A 106 4.47 -17.03 6.13
C LYS A 106 3.49 -18.20 6.15
N ASP A 107 2.38 -18.02 6.82
CA ASP A 107 1.26 -18.98 6.82
C ASP A 107 0.29 -18.63 5.68
N TRP A 108 0.75 -18.86 4.44
CA TRP A 108 -0.02 -18.52 3.24
C TRP A 108 -1.30 -19.38 3.07
N GLU A 109 -1.47 -20.44 3.84
CA GLU A 109 -2.71 -21.22 3.85
C GLU A 109 -3.81 -20.56 4.69
N HIS A 110 -3.44 -19.90 5.78
CA HIS A 110 -4.40 -19.33 6.74
C HIS A 110 -4.40 -17.80 6.79
N GLN A 111 -3.37 -17.14 6.27
CA GLN A 111 -3.26 -15.69 6.22
C GLN A 111 -3.30 -15.19 4.78
N PRO A 112 -3.98 -14.07 4.45
CA PRO A 112 -3.95 -13.50 3.12
C PRO A 112 -2.54 -13.02 2.76
N VAL A 113 -2.18 -13.18 1.49
CA VAL A 113 -0.87 -12.77 0.96
C VAL A 113 -1.07 -11.67 -0.06
N ILE A 114 -0.42 -10.53 0.18
CA ILE A 114 -0.41 -9.38 -0.73
C ILE A 114 0.84 -9.42 -1.59
N LEU A 115 0.66 -9.33 -2.90
CA LEU A 115 1.71 -9.09 -3.88
C LEU A 115 1.69 -7.60 -4.26
N HIS A 116 2.86 -6.99 -4.38
CA HIS A 116 2.96 -5.55 -4.67
C HIS A 116 3.37 -5.28 -6.11
N SER A 117 2.75 -4.25 -6.69
CA SER A 117 3.16 -3.65 -7.96
C SER A 117 4.38 -2.73 -7.82
N GLY A 118 4.81 -2.16 -8.94
CA GLY A 118 5.62 -0.94 -8.97
C GLY A 118 4.73 0.30 -9.12
N GLY A 119 5.12 1.43 -8.54
CA GLY A 119 4.42 2.69 -8.74
C GLY A 119 4.92 3.40 -10.00
N TYR A 120 4.03 4.05 -10.74
CA TYR A 120 4.41 4.84 -11.92
C TYR A 120 4.69 6.30 -11.57
N PHE A 121 3.73 6.92 -10.88
CA PHE A 121 3.86 8.30 -10.45
C PHE A 121 5.07 8.48 -9.52
N MET A 122 5.16 7.68 -8.45
CA MET A 122 6.28 7.77 -7.51
C MET A 122 7.62 7.43 -8.16
N THR A 123 7.66 6.50 -9.11
CA THR A 123 8.90 6.20 -9.84
C THR A 123 9.36 7.40 -10.66
N LEU A 124 8.46 8.11 -11.34
CA LEU A 124 8.79 9.35 -12.05
C LEU A 124 9.31 10.44 -11.09
N MET A 125 8.59 10.64 -9.96
CA MET A 125 9.01 11.62 -8.95
C MET A 125 10.36 11.29 -8.33
N ASN A 126 10.65 10.01 -8.13
CA ASN A 126 11.94 9.56 -7.62
C ASN A 126 13.08 9.70 -8.64
N MET A 127 12.78 9.52 -9.94
CA MET A 127 13.75 9.70 -11.03
C MET A 127 14.13 11.18 -11.26
N MET A 128 13.15 12.07 -11.22
CA MET A 128 13.29 13.47 -11.61
C MET A 128 13.29 14.47 -10.44
N GLY A 129 12.78 14.06 -9.28
CA GLY A 129 12.35 14.97 -8.21
C GLY A 129 10.93 15.47 -8.45
N PHE A 130 10.23 15.86 -7.36
CA PHE A 130 8.80 16.18 -7.42
C PHE A 130 8.48 17.38 -8.35
N ALA A 131 9.27 18.45 -8.29
CA ALA A 131 8.98 19.64 -9.10
C ALA A 131 9.10 19.36 -10.60
N ASP A 132 10.22 18.77 -11.01
CA ASP A 132 10.51 18.52 -12.43
C ASP A 132 9.63 17.38 -12.97
N GLY A 133 9.35 16.35 -12.14
CA GLY A 133 8.44 15.27 -12.51
C GLY A 133 7.00 15.75 -12.72
N LEU A 134 6.48 16.64 -11.87
CA LEU A 134 5.15 17.23 -12.06
C LEU A 134 5.11 18.14 -13.29
N CYS A 135 6.14 18.96 -13.51
CA CYS A 135 6.25 19.77 -14.74
C CYS A 135 6.27 18.87 -15.98
N ALA A 136 7.04 17.77 -15.97
CA ALA A 136 7.10 16.85 -17.10
C ALA A 136 5.73 16.22 -17.42
N MET A 137 4.91 15.90 -16.42
CA MET A 137 3.55 15.37 -16.63
C MET A 137 2.63 16.36 -17.37
N GLU A 138 2.84 17.68 -17.20
CA GLU A 138 2.03 18.71 -17.82
C GLU A 138 2.61 19.21 -19.16
N GLU A 139 3.94 19.34 -19.24
CA GLU A 139 4.63 19.93 -20.38
C GLU A 139 4.96 18.91 -21.48
N GLU A 140 5.30 17.66 -21.09
CA GLU A 140 5.72 16.57 -21.97
C GLU A 140 4.94 15.26 -21.70
N PRO A 141 3.60 15.29 -21.67
CA PRO A 141 2.79 14.13 -21.26
C PRO A 141 2.97 12.91 -22.16
N GLU A 142 3.32 13.10 -23.45
CA GLU A 142 3.58 12.01 -24.39
C GLU A 142 4.88 11.26 -24.03
N GLU A 143 5.91 11.97 -23.57
CA GLU A 143 7.17 11.35 -23.12
C GLU A 143 6.98 10.64 -21.78
N VAL A 144 6.21 11.22 -20.85
CA VAL A 144 5.86 10.56 -19.60
C VAL A 144 5.06 9.28 -19.87
N TYR A 145 4.06 9.34 -20.76
CA TYR A 145 3.28 8.15 -21.13
C TYR A 145 4.18 7.07 -21.76
N ALA A 146 5.11 7.46 -22.63
CA ALA A 146 6.04 6.52 -23.27
C ALA A 146 7.02 5.90 -22.27
N LEU A 147 7.48 6.66 -21.25
CA LEU A 147 8.27 6.13 -20.16
C LEU A 147 7.46 5.11 -19.32
N PHE A 148 6.22 5.45 -18.98
CA PHE A 148 5.35 4.56 -18.21
C PHE A 148 5.01 3.29 -19.00
N ASP A 149 4.82 3.38 -20.33
CA ASP A 149 4.64 2.20 -21.19
C ASP A 149 5.87 1.29 -21.17
N TYR A 150 7.07 1.86 -21.20
CA TYR A 150 8.33 1.12 -21.08
C TYR A 150 8.47 0.44 -19.70
N LEU A 151 8.19 1.17 -18.61
CA LEU A 151 8.20 0.62 -17.25
C LEU A 151 7.15 -0.47 -17.06
N SER A 152 5.95 -0.27 -17.62
CA SER A 152 4.85 -1.23 -17.55
C SER A 152 5.23 -2.60 -18.14
N GLN A 153 6.01 -2.64 -19.21
CA GLN A 153 6.47 -3.90 -19.79
C GLN A 153 7.31 -4.70 -18.79
N TYR A 154 8.20 -4.01 -18.07
CA TYR A 154 9.02 -4.61 -17.03
C TYR A 154 8.16 -5.04 -15.81
N TYR A 155 7.27 -4.18 -15.31
CA TYR A 155 6.42 -4.49 -14.18
C TYR A 155 5.51 -5.68 -14.46
N MET A 156 4.89 -5.74 -15.62
CA MET A 156 4.06 -6.87 -16.03
C MET A 156 4.85 -8.19 -16.18
N GLU A 157 6.10 -8.14 -16.66
CA GLU A 157 6.92 -9.35 -16.74
C GLU A 157 7.30 -9.85 -15.34
N ARG A 158 7.62 -8.92 -14.41
CA ARG A 158 7.84 -9.23 -13.00
C ARG A 158 6.57 -9.78 -12.34
N GLU A 159 5.42 -9.16 -12.60
CA GLU A 159 4.13 -9.59 -12.09
C GLU A 159 3.79 -11.03 -12.50
N LYS A 160 4.02 -11.41 -13.75
CA LYS A 160 3.83 -12.80 -14.21
C LYS A 160 4.64 -13.79 -13.37
N GLY A 161 5.87 -13.44 -13.01
CA GLY A 161 6.69 -14.24 -12.10
C GLY A 161 6.08 -14.34 -10.70
N LEU A 162 5.64 -13.20 -10.13
CA LEU A 162 4.96 -13.17 -8.83
C LEU A 162 3.69 -14.04 -8.84
N LEU A 163 2.80 -13.84 -9.80
CA LEU A 163 1.53 -14.56 -9.92
C LEU A 163 1.73 -16.08 -10.08
N LYS A 164 2.79 -16.48 -10.76
CA LYS A 164 3.05 -17.91 -11.03
C LYS A 164 3.67 -18.65 -9.84
N TYR A 165 4.55 -17.99 -9.08
CA TYR A 165 5.40 -18.68 -8.10
C TYR A 165 5.10 -18.32 -6.64
N PHE A 166 4.46 -17.16 -6.38
CA PHE A 166 4.04 -16.77 -5.05
C PHE A 166 2.57 -17.09 -4.81
N HIS A 167 2.22 -17.45 -3.59
CA HIS A 167 0.83 -17.73 -3.19
C HIS A 167 0.09 -16.44 -2.86
N GLY A 168 -0.14 -15.59 -3.87
CA GLY A 168 -0.87 -14.33 -3.70
C GLY A 168 -2.39 -14.51 -3.67
N ASP A 169 -3.05 -13.71 -2.85
CA ASP A 169 -4.52 -13.59 -2.81
C ASP A 169 -4.96 -12.22 -3.30
N ILE A 170 -4.14 -11.21 -3.06
CA ILE A 170 -4.39 -9.80 -3.38
C ILE A 170 -3.17 -9.28 -4.15
N TYR A 171 -3.44 -8.57 -5.24
CA TYR A 171 -2.44 -7.76 -5.92
C TYR A 171 -2.70 -6.29 -5.61
N GLU A 172 -1.72 -5.64 -5.02
CA GLU A 172 -1.83 -4.25 -4.59
C GLU A 172 -1.08 -3.34 -5.54
N LEU A 173 -1.84 -2.52 -6.24
CA LEU A 173 -1.31 -1.38 -6.98
C LEU A 173 -0.77 -0.37 -5.99
N ALA A 174 0.40 0.19 -6.24
CA ALA A 174 1.05 1.09 -5.29
C ALA A 174 1.47 2.39 -5.98
N ASP A 175 0.93 3.48 -5.49
CA ASP A 175 1.39 4.83 -5.83
C ASP A 175 1.04 5.78 -4.67
N ASP A 176 1.69 6.94 -4.60
CA ASP A 176 1.36 8.00 -3.64
C ASP A 176 1.05 9.28 -4.43
N THR A 177 -0.17 9.35 -4.95
CA THR A 177 -0.60 10.42 -5.89
C THR A 177 -1.09 11.68 -5.20
N ALA A 178 -1.09 11.73 -3.86
CA ALA A 178 -1.65 12.83 -3.09
C ALA A 178 -0.79 13.26 -1.90
N ALA A 179 -0.81 14.56 -1.63
CA ALA A 179 -0.32 15.16 -0.40
C ALA A 179 -1.42 15.14 0.70
N HIS A 180 -1.05 15.61 1.90
CA HIS A 180 -1.99 15.74 3.03
C HIS A 180 -3.24 16.58 2.69
N ASN A 181 -3.09 17.66 1.92
CA ASN A 181 -4.18 18.62 1.69
C ASN A 181 -4.87 18.47 0.34
N CYS A 182 -4.21 17.88 -0.65
CA CYS A 182 -4.74 17.75 -2.01
C CYS A 182 -3.96 16.69 -2.80
N PRO A 183 -4.53 16.16 -3.88
CA PRO A 183 -3.79 15.37 -4.86
C PRO A 183 -2.63 16.17 -5.47
N PHE A 184 -1.54 15.50 -5.83
CA PHE A 184 -0.43 16.08 -6.61
C PHE A 184 -0.81 16.30 -8.06
N ILE A 185 -1.68 15.44 -8.58
CA ILE A 185 -2.16 15.46 -9.97
C ILE A 185 -3.69 15.52 -10.02
N SER A 186 -4.22 16.05 -11.11
CA SER A 186 -5.66 16.07 -11.33
C SER A 186 -6.22 14.67 -11.63
N PRO A 187 -7.52 14.41 -11.40
CA PRO A 187 -8.16 13.18 -11.88
C PRO A 187 -8.05 12.99 -13.40
N GLU A 188 -7.97 14.07 -14.18
CA GLU A 188 -7.78 14.00 -15.62
C GLU A 188 -6.36 13.50 -15.96
N THR A 189 -5.34 14.05 -15.31
CA THR A 189 -3.94 13.64 -15.47
C THR A 189 -3.76 12.19 -15.04
N TYR A 190 -4.37 11.78 -13.89
CA TYR A 190 -4.38 10.39 -13.45
C TYR A 190 -4.96 9.45 -14.52
N ARG A 191 -6.16 9.77 -15.05
CA ARG A 191 -6.82 8.96 -16.10
C ARG A 191 -6.03 8.87 -17.39
N LYS A 192 -5.32 9.94 -17.74
CA LYS A 192 -4.53 10.00 -18.96
C LYS A 192 -3.19 9.26 -18.83
N LEU A 193 -2.48 9.44 -17.72
CA LEU A 193 -1.08 9.05 -17.61
C LEU A 193 -0.82 7.87 -16.68
N VAL A 194 -1.61 7.65 -15.64
CA VAL A 194 -1.33 6.62 -14.62
C VAL A 194 -2.32 5.45 -14.70
N LYS A 195 -3.62 5.73 -14.67
CA LYS A 195 -4.68 4.71 -14.68
C LYS A 195 -4.54 3.65 -15.78
N PRO A 196 -4.12 3.96 -17.04
CA PRO A 196 -3.98 2.94 -18.07
C PRO A 196 -2.98 1.83 -17.71
N PHE A 197 -1.95 2.16 -16.95
CA PHE A 197 -0.91 1.21 -16.54
C PHE A 197 -1.33 0.43 -15.29
N HIS A 198 -1.92 1.09 -14.29
CA HIS A 198 -2.58 0.41 -13.17
C HIS A 198 -3.63 -0.61 -13.66
N LYS A 199 -4.41 -0.23 -14.70
CA LYS A 199 -5.37 -1.16 -15.29
C LYS A 199 -4.73 -2.39 -15.92
N ARG A 200 -3.58 -2.26 -16.60
CA ARG A 200 -2.88 -3.40 -17.20
C ARG A 200 -2.46 -4.42 -16.15
N GLU A 201 -1.90 -3.96 -15.04
CA GLU A 201 -1.50 -4.81 -13.92
C GLU A 201 -2.73 -5.41 -13.23
N ALA A 202 -3.75 -4.59 -12.96
CA ALA A 202 -5.00 -5.08 -12.38
C ALA A 202 -5.66 -6.18 -13.23
N ASP A 203 -5.74 -5.99 -14.55
CA ASP A 203 -6.32 -6.98 -15.48
C ASP A 203 -5.53 -8.31 -15.42
N LEU A 204 -4.20 -8.26 -15.39
CA LEU A 204 -3.35 -9.46 -15.33
C LEU A 204 -3.56 -10.22 -14.02
N ALA A 205 -3.63 -9.51 -12.89
CA ALA A 205 -3.88 -10.10 -11.58
C ALA A 205 -5.30 -10.67 -11.46
N LEU A 206 -6.32 -9.97 -11.98
CA LEU A 206 -7.71 -10.44 -12.03
C LEU A 206 -7.84 -11.71 -12.89
N ASP A 207 -7.17 -11.77 -14.03
CA ASP A 207 -7.14 -12.95 -14.89
C ASP A 207 -6.48 -14.15 -14.20
N ALA A 208 -5.56 -13.90 -13.28
CA ALA A 208 -4.97 -14.92 -12.41
C ALA A 208 -5.83 -15.27 -11.19
N GLY A 209 -6.97 -14.58 -10.98
CA GLY A 209 -7.93 -14.85 -9.91
C GLY A 209 -7.66 -14.10 -8.60
N LEU A 210 -6.72 -13.15 -8.57
CA LEU A 210 -6.43 -12.34 -7.39
C LEU A 210 -7.48 -11.22 -7.23
N LYS A 211 -7.58 -10.71 -6.02
CA LYS A 211 -8.29 -9.47 -5.70
C LYS A 211 -7.36 -8.27 -5.86
N ILE A 212 -7.91 -7.07 -6.12
CA ILE A 212 -7.09 -5.87 -6.33
C ILE A 212 -7.20 -4.94 -5.15
N GLY A 213 -6.03 -4.56 -4.61
CA GLY A 213 -5.84 -3.49 -3.64
C GLY A 213 -5.24 -2.24 -4.28
N MET A 214 -5.30 -1.13 -3.56
CA MET A 214 -4.61 0.12 -3.87
C MET A 214 -3.92 0.63 -2.61
N HIS A 215 -2.61 0.83 -2.69
CA HIS A 215 -1.86 1.64 -1.74
C HIS A 215 -1.74 3.06 -2.30
N ASP A 216 -2.37 4.02 -1.64
CA ASP A 216 -2.23 5.44 -1.99
C ASP A 216 -2.45 6.29 -0.73
N CYS A 217 -1.41 7.00 -0.30
CA CYS A 217 -1.42 7.89 0.85
C CYS A 217 -2.00 9.26 0.50
N GLY A 218 -2.33 10.05 1.53
CA GLY A 218 -2.76 11.43 1.39
C GLY A 218 -4.24 11.60 1.10
N LYS A 219 -4.59 12.76 0.52
CA LYS A 219 -5.98 13.16 0.21
C LYS A 219 -6.36 12.72 -1.19
N CYS A 220 -6.53 11.41 -1.37
CA CYS A 220 -6.71 10.75 -2.67
C CYS A 220 -8.17 10.29 -2.95
N GLU A 221 -9.14 10.64 -2.10
CA GLU A 221 -10.55 10.24 -2.24
C GLU A 221 -11.18 10.53 -3.61
N VAL A 222 -10.63 11.49 -4.36
CA VAL A 222 -11.12 11.86 -5.70
C VAL A 222 -10.84 10.79 -6.75
N PHE A 223 -9.93 9.85 -6.48
CA PHE A 223 -9.56 8.77 -7.40
C PHE A 223 -10.35 7.47 -7.17
N ILE A 224 -11.14 7.37 -6.09
CA ILE A 224 -11.81 6.12 -5.70
C ILE A 224 -12.70 5.56 -6.83
N ASP A 225 -13.48 6.40 -7.52
CA ASP A 225 -14.33 5.95 -8.62
C ASP A 225 -13.48 5.39 -9.80
N ASP A 226 -12.29 5.95 -10.04
CA ASP A 226 -11.34 5.46 -11.04
C ASP A 226 -10.67 4.14 -10.63
N TRP A 227 -10.39 3.96 -9.33
CA TRP A 227 -9.87 2.71 -8.79
C TRP A 227 -10.89 1.58 -8.88
N LEU A 228 -12.16 1.84 -8.49
CA LEU A 228 -13.23 0.86 -8.63
C LEU A 228 -13.45 0.42 -10.09
N ASP A 229 -13.29 1.36 -11.06
CA ASP A 229 -13.43 1.08 -12.50
C ASP A 229 -12.37 0.11 -13.03
N ILE A 230 -11.20 0.03 -12.39
CA ILE A 230 -10.14 -0.93 -12.74
C ILE A 230 -10.10 -2.17 -11.84
N GLY A 231 -11.12 -2.37 -11.00
CA GLY A 231 -11.28 -3.57 -10.18
C GLY A 231 -10.75 -3.48 -8.75
N VAL A 232 -10.25 -2.33 -8.29
CA VAL A 232 -9.83 -2.14 -6.90
C VAL A 232 -11.03 -2.28 -5.96
N GLN A 233 -10.88 -3.11 -4.94
CA GLN A 233 -11.89 -3.33 -3.90
C GLN A 233 -11.33 -3.12 -2.48
N PHE A 234 -10.05 -2.83 -2.35
CA PHE A 234 -9.36 -2.66 -1.09
C PHE A 234 -8.43 -1.45 -1.16
N TRP A 235 -8.49 -0.56 -0.17
CA TRP A 235 -7.65 0.64 -0.09
C TRP A 235 -6.96 0.74 1.26
N GLU A 236 -5.63 0.91 1.23
CA GLU A 236 -4.78 1.13 2.38
C GLU A 236 -3.66 2.14 2.04
N PRO A 237 -3.22 2.97 2.99
CA PRO A 237 -3.94 3.34 4.19
C PRO A 237 -4.95 4.47 3.91
N ALA A 238 -6.19 4.27 4.24
CA ALA A 238 -7.20 5.32 4.13
C ALA A 238 -6.96 6.37 5.23
N GLN A 239 -6.23 7.42 4.91
CA GLN A 239 -5.86 8.46 5.87
C GLN A 239 -7.02 9.39 6.20
N ILE A 240 -7.09 9.88 7.47
CA ILE A 240 -8.20 10.69 8.01
C ILE A 240 -8.37 12.07 7.37
N VAL A 241 -7.45 12.49 6.51
CA VAL A 241 -7.57 13.70 5.69
C VAL A 241 -8.66 13.60 4.63
N ASN A 242 -9.13 12.38 4.35
CA ASN A 242 -10.28 12.06 3.51
C ASN A 242 -11.56 11.98 4.34
N ASP A 243 -12.71 12.16 3.71
CA ASP A 243 -14.02 11.95 4.36
C ASP A 243 -14.33 10.45 4.52
N ILE A 244 -13.63 9.77 5.44
CA ILE A 244 -13.71 8.32 5.62
C ILE A 244 -15.15 7.84 5.84
N MET A 245 -15.94 8.56 6.66
CA MET A 245 -17.31 8.15 6.94
C MET A 245 -18.25 8.41 5.74
N GLY A 246 -18.02 9.49 4.98
CA GLY A 246 -18.70 9.74 3.71
C GLY A 246 -18.37 8.67 2.67
N ILE A 247 -17.11 8.25 2.60
CA ILE A 247 -16.64 7.17 1.73
C ILE A 247 -17.31 5.84 2.10
N LYS A 248 -17.28 5.45 3.39
CA LYS A 248 -17.99 4.24 3.86
C LYS A 248 -19.48 4.28 3.51
N LYS A 249 -20.13 5.41 3.70
CA LYS A 249 -21.54 5.58 3.36
C LYS A 249 -21.81 5.48 1.85
N LYS A 250 -20.92 6.07 1.02
CA LYS A 250 -21.08 6.11 -0.45
C LYS A 250 -20.83 4.74 -1.08
N TYR A 251 -19.77 4.06 -0.68
CA TYR A 251 -19.33 2.84 -1.35
C TYR A 251 -19.75 1.55 -0.62
N GLY A 252 -20.05 1.65 0.69
CA GLY A 252 -20.42 0.48 1.49
C GLY A 252 -19.34 -0.60 1.42
N ARG A 253 -19.79 -1.86 1.23
CA ARG A 253 -18.89 -3.02 1.15
C ARG A 253 -18.22 -3.20 -0.22
N LYS A 254 -18.44 -2.28 -1.18
CA LYS A 254 -17.73 -2.32 -2.46
C LYS A 254 -16.28 -1.91 -2.35
N LEU A 255 -15.95 -1.16 -1.29
CA LEU A 255 -14.58 -0.73 -0.98
C LEU A 255 -14.25 -1.11 0.46
N ILE A 256 -13.33 -2.02 0.63
CA ILE A 256 -12.75 -2.37 1.92
C ILE A 256 -11.71 -1.31 2.27
N ILE A 257 -11.84 -0.72 3.46
CA ILE A 257 -10.97 0.34 3.94
C ILE A 257 -10.08 -0.20 5.05
N THR A 258 -8.79 0.06 4.95
CA THR A 258 -7.84 -0.12 6.04
C THR A 258 -7.22 1.23 6.36
N GLY A 259 -7.36 1.67 7.60
CA GLY A 259 -6.98 3.02 8.03
C GLY A 259 -8.12 3.75 8.77
N GLY A 260 -8.19 5.07 8.66
CA GLY A 260 -9.14 5.90 9.41
C GLY A 260 -8.72 6.15 10.86
N TRP A 261 -7.51 5.74 11.24
CA TRP A 261 -6.82 6.09 12.47
C TRP A 261 -5.98 7.35 12.27
N ASP A 262 -5.95 8.25 13.27
CA ASP A 262 -5.11 9.45 13.23
C ASP A 262 -3.66 9.13 13.61
N LEU A 263 -2.91 8.64 12.63
CA LEU A 263 -1.51 8.30 12.78
C LEU A 263 -0.61 9.50 13.11
N GLN A 264 -0.99 10.72 12.68
CA GLN A 264 -0.14 11.91 12.79
C GLN A 264 -0.59 12.87 13.91
N GLY A 265 -1.77 12.65 14.48
CA GLY A 265 -2.33 13.48 15.53
C GLY A 265 -1.82 13.14 16.92
N PRO A 266 -2.13 14.04 17.89
CA PRO A 266 -1.66 13.89 19.27
C PRO A 266 -2.01 12.55 19.92
N ILE A 267 -3.11 11.91 19.51
CA ILE A 267 -3.53 10.61 20.05
C ILE A 267 -2.50 9.52 19.83
N SER A 268 -1.72 9.62 18.74
CA SER A 268 -0.69 8.65 18.37
C SER A 268 0.70 8.97 18.93
N TYR A 269 0.86 10.04 19.70
CA TYR A 269 2.17 10.42 20.27
C TYR A 269 2.56 9.51 21.45
N PRO A 270 3.87 9.30 21.67
CA PRO A 270 4.37 8.46 22.77
C PRO A 270 3.92 8.94 24.17
N GLU A 271 3.71 10.25 24.33
CA GLU A 271 3.33 10.89 25.58
C GLU A 271 1.84 10.72 25.93
N THR A 272 1.00 10.34 24.96
CA THR A 272 -0.43 10.15 25.19
C THR A 272 -0.65 9.13 26.33
N PRO A 273 -1.47 9.44 27.35
CA PRO A 273 -1.79 8.49 28.41
C PRO A 273 -2.42 7.21 27.85
N ASP A 274 -2.06 6.05 28.40
CA ASP A 274 -2.54 4.75 27.93
C ASP A 274 -4.07 4.63 27.99
N GLU A 275 -4.71 5.17 29.03
CA GLU A 275 -6.17 5.17 29.14
C GLU A 275 -6.82 5.97 28.03
N GLN A 276 -6.29 7.16 27.70
CA GLN A 276 -6.79 7.98 26.61
C GLN A 276 -6.63 7.30 25.26
N LEU A 277 -5.49 6.65 25.02
CA LEU A 277 -5.27 5.87 23.79
C LEU A 277 -6.25 4.69 23.72
N ARG A 278 -6.49 3.99 24.84
CA ARG A 278 -7.43 2.88 24.90
C ARG A 278 -8.87 3.32 24.55
N GLU A 279 -9.34 4.41 25.15
CA GLU A 279 -10.66 4.98 24.84
C GLU A 279 -10.79 5.34 23.36
N ALA A 280 -9.78 6.01 22.81
CA ALA A 280 -9.78 6.40 21.39
C ALA A 280 -9.75 5.20 20.43
N LEU A 281 -9.06 4.11 20.80
CA LEU A 281 -9.05 2.86 20.03
C LEU A 281 -10.41 2.18 20.01
N ILE A 282 -11.12 2.17 21.13
CA ILE A 282 -12.49 1.65 21.23
C ILE A 282 -13.43 2.49 20.36
N ASP A 283 -13.40 3.82 20.49
CA ASP A 283 -14.20 4.74 19.67
C ASP A 283 -13.91 4.57 18.17
N TYR A 284 -12.65 4.36 17.81
CA TYR A 284 -12.25 4.08 16.44
C TYR A 284 -12.87 2.79 15.91
N ILE A 285 -12.82 1.71 16.67
CA ILE A 285 -13.43 0.42 16.31
C ILE A 285 -14.95 0.58 16.17
N ASP A 286 -15.62 1.22 17.14
CA ASP A 286 -17.07 1.44 17.12
C ASP A 286 -17.54 2.28 15.95
N ARG A 287 -16.73 3.22 15.51
CA ARG A 287 -17.00 4.05 14.34
C ARG A 287 -16.78 3.31 13.03
N MET A 288 -15.73 2.48 12.94
CA MET A 288 -15.29 1.89 11.68
C MET A 288 -15.87 0.51 11.38
N ALA A 289 -16.13 -0.30 12.40
CA ALA A 289 -16.61 -1.69 12.24
C ALA A 289 -18.05 -1.81 11.69
N PRO A 290 -19.03 -0.94 12.03
CA PRO A 290 -20.39 -1.09 11.56
C PRO A 290 -20.49 -1.30 10.05
N ASP A 291 -21.43 -2.17 9.63
CA ASP A 291 -21.74 -2.50 8.24
C ASP A 291 -20.62 -3.22 7.45
N GLY A 292 -19.49 -3.52 8.06
CA GLY A 292 -18.36 -4.20 7.40
C GLY A 292 -17.52 -3.29 6.49
N GLY A 293 -16.78 -3.90 5.55
CA GLY A 293 -15.90 -3.17 4.63
C GLY A 293 -14.75 -2.44 5.34
N PHE A 294 -14.27 -3.01 6.44
CA PHE A 294 -13.21 -2.42 7.26
C PHE A 294 -12.26 -3.50 7.81
N ALA A 295 -10.96 -3.23 7.76
CA ALA A 295 -9.95 -4.00 8.47
C ALA A 295 -9.15 -3.07 9.41
N TYR A 296 -8.96 -3.53 10.64
CA TYR A 296 -8.28 -2.78 11.69
C TYR A 296 -6.82 -2.55 11.36
N LEU A 297 -6.40 -1.30 11.37
CA LEU A 297 -5.00 -0.87 11.26
C LEU A 297 -4.77 0.31 12.21
N VAL A 298 -3.80 0.17 13.08
CA VAL A 298 -3.34 1.23 13.97
C VAL A 298 -1.83 1.29 13.92
N MET A 299 -1.31 2.49 13.81
CA MET A 299 0.10 2.80 14.04
C MET A 299 0.19 4.01 14.97
N VAL A 300 1.28 4.11 15.71
CA VAL A 300 1.60 5.25 16.56
C VAL A 300 2.90 5.91 16.10
N VAL A 301 3.11 7.16 16.49
CA VAL A 301 4.35 7.88 16.17
C VAL A 301 5.50 7.32 17.00
N GLY A 302 6.63 7.07 16.37
CA GLY A 302 7.83 6.65 17.05
C GLY A 302 8.73 5.74 16.23
N ASN A 303 9.87 5.41 16.78
CA ASN A 303 10.81 4.48 16.18
C ASN A 303 10.44 3.06 16.63
N TYR A 304 10.41 2.10 15.73
CA TYR A 304 10.05 0.69 15.97
C TYR A 304 10.87 0.00 17.05
N THR A 305 12.04 0.54 17.42
CA THR A 305 12.92 0.01 18.47
C THR A 305 12.72 0.68 19.83
N ASP A 306 11.94 1.76 19.89
CA ASP A 306 11.78 2.55 21.13
C ASP A 306 10.73 1.92 22.05
N GLU A 307 11.02 1.88 23.34
CA GLU A 307 10.11 1.30 24.34
C GLU A 307 8.71 1.95 24.33
N PRO A 308 8.55 3.28 24.26
CA PRO A 308 7.23 3.88 24.19
C PRO A 308 6.43 3.45 22.95
N PHE A 309 7.06 3.33 21.79
CA PHE A 309 6.42 2.83 20.57
C PHE A 309 5.93 1.39 20.77
N ILE A 310 6.83 0.50 21.20
CA ILE A 310 6.52 -0.94 21.43
C ILE A 310 5.36 -1.09 22.43
N ARG A 311 5.37 -0.33 23.52
CA ARG A 311 4.31 -0.35 24.53
C ARG A 311 2.96 0.11 23.97
N LYS A 312 2.94 1.17 23.17
CA LYS A 312 1.71 1.70 22.57
C LYS A 312 1.15 0.76 21.51
N MET A 313 2.01 0.17 20.67
CA MET A 313 1.58 -0.84 19.70
C MET A 313 1.00 -2.07 20.41
N LYS A 314 1.64 -2.51 21.50
CA LYS A 314 1.09 -3.60 22.33
C LYS A 314 -0.28 -3.25 22.91
N LEU A 315 -0.50 -2.01 23.38
CA LEU A 315 -1.81 -1.57 23.86
C LEU A 315 -2.87 -1.61 22.74
N ALA A 316 -2.50 -1.19 21.52
CA ALA A 316 -3.39 -1.29 20.36
C ALA A 316 -3.78 -2.75 20.05
N ASP A 317 -2.84 -3.68 20.19
CA ASP A 317 -3.08 -5.11 20.05
C ASP A 317 -3.99 -5.63 21.18
N ASP A 318 -3.70 -5.27 22.42
CA ASP A 318 -4.50 -5.70 23.58
C ASP A 318 -5.97 -5.24 23.41
N VAL A 319 -6.21 -3.99 22.97
CA VAL A 319 -7.57 -3.48 22.70
C VAL A 319 -8.23 -4.25 21.55
N TYR A 320 -7.51 -4.52 20.47
CA TYR A 320 -8.05 -5.33 19.39
C TYR A 320 -8.50 -6.71 19.86
N PHE A 321 -7.67 -7.44 20.61
CA PHE A 321 -8.00 -8.79 21.08
C PHE A 321 -9.07 -8.82 22.18
N GLU A 322 -9.12 -7.81 23.06
CA GLU A 322 -10.07 -7.75 24.17
C GLU A 322 -11.45 -7.23 23.73
N TYR A 323 -11.50 -6.32 22.74
CA TYR A 323 -12.71 -5.63 22.31
C TYR A 323 -13.01 -5.77 20.82
N GLY A 324 -12.04 -5.46 19.97
CA GLY A 324 -12.27 -5.29 18.53
C GLY A 324 -12.57 -6.61 17.81
N ARG A 325 -11.78 -7.66 18.07
CA ARG A 325 -11.91 -8.95 17.35
C ARG A 325 -13.33 -9.51 17.40
N ASP A 326 -13.95 -9.45 18.55
CA ASP A 326 -15.31 -10.00 18.80
C ASP A 326 -16.43 -8.98 18.50
N TRP A 327 -16.12 -7.84 17.90
CA TRP A 327 -17.02 -6.71 17.78
C TRP A 327 -18.35 -7.09 17.06
N TYR A 328 -18.30 -7.76 15.92
CA TYR A 328 -19.51 -8.16 15.17
C TYR A 328 -20.41 -9.07 15.99
N ARG A 329 -19.85 -10.09 16.62
CA ARG A 329 -20.60 -11.00 17.49
C ARG A 329 -21.26 -10.27 18.66
N ASN A 330 -20.54 -9.36 19.30
CA ASN A 330 -21.01 -8.64 20.48
C ASN A 330 -22.10 -7.60 20.14
N HIS A 331 -22.19 -7.17 18.89
CA HIS A 331 -23.17 -6.21 18.39
C HIS A 331 -24.28 -6.84 17.56
N GLY A 332 -24.36 -8.17 17.48
CA GLY A 332 -25.49 -8.88 16.88
C GLY A 332 -25.50 -8.94 15.35
N TYR A 333 -24.30 -8.86 14.76
CA TYR A 333 -24.10 -9.05 13.32
C TYR A 333 -23.94 -10.52 12.96
#